data_b48fff3b7a334af7ae866976b203764b
#
_entry.id   b48fff3b7a334af7ae866976b203764b
#
_cell.length_a   1.000
_cell.length_b   1.000
_cell.length_c   1.000
_cell.angle_alpha   90.00
_cell.angle_beta   90.00
_cell.angle_gamma   90.00
#
_symmetry.space_group_name_H-M   'P 1'
#
loop_
_entity.id
_entity.type
_entity.pdbx_description
1 polymer ?
#
loop_
_entity_poly.entity_id
_entity_poly.type
_entity_poly.pdbx_seq_one_letter_code
_entity_poly.pdbx_strand_id
1 'polypeptide(L)'
;SHGVPALALNQPIQVRGDVSSQFLTALLMALPLVATQTAVHIEVVGELISQPYIAITLQLLARFGIQVHHDNWQRFTIPAGSQYQSPGSIYVEADASSASYFIALGAIASSAEASNSIKIQGVGLDSIQGDIRFVEAAQAMGAKVTGGPNWLEVQRGAWPLKAIDLDCNHIPDAAMTLAVMALYATGTTTLRNIASWRVKETDRIEAMANELRKLGATVQEGADYIQITPPASTEHWKAASIHTYDDHRVAMCFSLATFNPAQLPVRIEDPKCVAKTFPDYFEAFLGTAVLPAQRIPVICIDGPTASGKGTVAA
;
A
#
# COMPACT_ATOMS: atom_id res chain seq x y z
N SER A 1 -1.31 -21.91 -44.12
CA SER A 1 -0.72 -20.95 -43.18
C SER A 1 -1.87 -20.16 -42.55
N HIS A 2 -2.20 -20.46 -41.34
CA HIS A 2 -3.10 -19.60 -40.55
C HIS A 2 -2.31 -18.35 -40.17
N GLY A 3 -2.53 -17.26 -40.92
CA GLY A 3 -1.90 -15.98 -40.62
C GLY A 3 -2.32 -15.53 -39.22
N VAL A 4 -1.36 -15.13 -38.42
CA VAL A 4 -1.62 -14.40 -37.15
C VAL A 4 -2.43 -13.15 -37.54
N PRO A 5 -3.61 -12.90 -36.98
CA PRO A 5 -4.39 -11.72 -37.32
C PRO A 5 -3.53 -10.48 -37.04
N ALA A 6 -3.36 -9.64 -38.09
CA ALA A 6 -2.63 -8.39 -37.95
C ALA A 6 -3.40 -7.48 -36.98
N LEU A 7 -2.70 -6.92 -36.00
CA LEU A 7 -3.29 -5.92 -35.12
C LEU A 7 -3.63 -4.66 -35.93
N ALA A 8 -4.84 -4.15 -35.82
CA ALA A 8 -5.26 -2.89 -36.41
C ALA A 8 -4.70 -1.70 -35.63
N LEU A 9 -3.42 -1.37 -35.85
CA LEU A 9 -2.71 -0.30 -35.16
C LEU A 9 -2.90 1.09 -35.78
N ASN A 10 -3.73 1.19 -36.82
CA ASN A 10 -4.05 2.44 -37.50
C ASN A 10 -5.08 3.32 -36.77
N GLN A 11 -5.66 2.82 -35.69
CA GLN A 11 -6.56 3.55 -34.81
C GLN A 11 -6.07 3.44 -33.36
N PRO A 12 -6.36 4.44 -32.52
CA PRO A 12 -6.05 4.35 -31.11
C PRO A 12 -6.72 3.16 -30.42
N ILE A 13 -6.00 2.47 -29.57
CA ILE A 13 -6.53 1.42 -28.72
C ILE A 13 -7.20 2.08 -27.52
N GLN A 14 -8.49 1.82 -27.32
CA GLN A 14 -9.21 2.36 -26.18
C GLN A 14 -9.09 1.45 -24.95
N VAL A 15 -8.81 2.04 -23.79
CA VAL A 15 -8.77 1.36 -22.50
C VAL A 15 -9.54 2.15 -21.45
N ARG A 16 -10.34 1.49 -20.64
CA ARG A 16 -11.03 2.13 -19.51
C ARG A 16 -10.03 2.48 -18.41
N GLY A 17 -10.03 3.76 -18.01
CA GLY A 17 -9.16 4.26 -16.95
C GLY A 17 -9.74 4.10 -15.53
N ASP A 18 -11.04 3.91 -15.42
CA ASP A 18 -11.82 3.91 -14.18
C ASP A 18 -11.95 2.52 -13.52
N VAL A 19 -11.25 1.51 -14.02
CA VAL A 19 -11.32 0.12 -13.49
C VAL A 19 -10.01 -0.26 -12.80
N SER A 20 -8.94 -0.40 -13.57
CA SER A 20 -7.62 -0.79 -13.04
C SER A 20 -6.49 -0.30 -13.94
N SER A 21 -5.44 0.25 -13.33
CA SER A 21 -4.21 0.62 -14.03
C SER A 21 -3.52 -0.57 -14.72
N GLN A 22 -3.77 -1.79 -14.28
CA GLN A 22 -3.12 -3.00 -14.79
C GLN A 22 -3.40 -3.22 -16.29
N PHE A 23 -4.58 -2.87 -16.78
CA PHE A 23 -4.91 -3.00 -18.20
C PHE A 23 -4.05 -2.07 -19.07
N LEU A 24 -3.92 -0.81 -18.66
CA LEU A 24 -3.07 0.15 -19.36
C LEU A 24 -1.58 -0.24 -19.24
N THR A 25 -1.13 -0.68 -18.07
CA THR A 25 0.23 -1.18 -17.85
C THR A 25 0.56 -2.32 -18.81
N ALA A 26 -0.33 -3.30 -18.95
CA ALA A 26 -0.14 -4.44 -19.87
C ALA A 26 0.03 -3.98 -21.32
N LEU A 27 -0.79 -3.03 -21.77
CA LEU A 27 -0.69 -2.46 -23.13
C LEU A 27 0.62 -1.68 -23.31
N LEU A 28 0.99 -0.82 -22.35
CA LEU A 28 2.23 -0.03 -22.40
C LEU A 28 3.48 -0.93 -22.48
N MET A 29 3.46 -2.08 -21.80
CA MET A 29 4.56 -3.04 -21.83
C MET A 29 4.60 -3.90 -23.09
N ALA A 30 3.45 -4.24 -23.67
CA ALA A 30 3.38 -5.15 -24.82
C ALA A 30 3.53 -4.42 -26.16
N LEU A 31 2.94 -3.24 -26.31
CA LEU A 31 2.84 -2.57 -27.60
C LEU A 31 4.18 -2.03 -28.17
N PRO A 32 5.22 -1.75 -27.40
CA PRO A 32 6.54 -1.47 -27.99
C PRO A 32 7.07 -2.58 -28.93
N LEU A 33 6.67 -3.83 -28.66
CA LEU A 33 7.08 -4.98 -29.50
C LEU A 33 6.50 -4.94 -30.92
N VAL A 34 5.41 -4.20 -31.13
CA VAL A 34 4.73 -4.07 -32.42
C VAL A 34 4.79 -2.67 -33.02
N ALA A 35 5.27 -1.66 -32.27
CA ALA A 35 5.46 -0.29 -32.74
C ALA A 35 6.72 -0.15 -33.60
N THR A 36 6.93 -1.05 -34.57
CA THR A 36 8.19 -1.12 -35.34
C THR A 36 8.27 -0.07 -36.45
N GLN A 37 7.18 0.16 -37.16
CA GLN A 37 7.15 1.08 -38.32
C GLN A 37 6.25 2.30 -38.09
N THR A 38 5.23 2.17 -37.27
CA THR A 38 4.24 3.20 -36.97
C THR A 38 4.12 3.38 -35.45
N ALA A 39 3.89 4.61 -35.04
CA ALA A 39 3.56 4.89 -33.64
C ALA A 39 2.23 4.22 -33.26
N VAL A 40 2.15 3.75 -32.02
CA VAL A 40 0.92 3.18 -31.48
C VAL A 40 0.34 4.12 -30.44
N HIS A 41 -0.95 4.35 -30.53
CA HIS A 41 -1.68 5.23 -29.62
C HIS A 41 -2.65 4.46 -28.75
N ILE A 42 -2.71 4.84 -27.48
CA ILE A 42 -3.70 4.34 -26.52
C ILE A 42 -4.50 5.55 -26.03
N GLU A 43 -5.80 5.45 -26.03
CA GLU A 43 -6.73 6.44 -25.47
C GLU A 43 -7.41 5.90 -24.23
N VAL A 44 -7.35 6.68 -23.15
CA VAL A 44 -8.01 6.35 -21.89
C VAL A 44 -9.44 6.88 -21.95
N VAL A 45 -10.38 5.97 -21.75
CA VAL A 45 -11.80 6.31 -21.65
C VAL A 45 -12.16 6.49 -20.17
N GLY A 46 -12.72 7.64 -19.84
CA GLY A 46 -13.00 8.02 -18.48
C GLY A 46 -11.78 8.62 -17.76
N GLU A 47 -11.85 8.71 -16.46
CA GLU A 47 -10.76 9.20 -15.62
C GLU A 47 -9.75 8.07 -15.35
N LEU A 48 -8.45 8.36 -15.49
CA LEU A 48 -7.42 7.41 -15.14
C LEU A 48 -7.20 7.43 -13.62
N ILE A 49 -7.71 6.42 -12.95
CA ILE A 49 -7.41 6.18 -11.53
C ILE A 49 -6.03 5.53 -11.36
N SER A 50 -5.45 5.67 -10.18
CA SER A 50 -4.18 4.99 -9.83
C SER A 50 -3.01 5.39 -10.74
N GLN A 51 -2.94 6.65 -11.16
CA GLN A 51 -1.86 7.23 -11.98
C GLN A 51 -0.45 6.93 -11.47
N PRO A 52 -0.17 6.88 -10.13
CA PRO A 52 1.17 6.54 -9.62
C PRO A 52 1.71 5.22 -10.13
N TYR A 53 0.86 4.20 -10.34
CA TYR A 53 1.30 2.90 -10.86
C TYR A 53 1.63 2.95 -12.36
N ILE A 54 0.94 3.79 -13.12
CA ILE A 54 1.32 4.04 -14.52
C ILE A 54 2.65 4.79 -14.60
N ALA A 55 2.90 5.74 -13.68
CA ALA A 55 4.18 6.44 -13.60
C ALA A 55 5.35 5.47 -13.37
N ILE A 56 5.19 4.45 -12.51
CA ILE A 56 6.18 3.38 -12.32
C ILE A 56 6.45 2.66 -13.65
N THR A 57 5.39 2.29 -14.37
CA THR A 57 5.50 1.62 -15.67
C THR A 57 6.28 2.46 -16.67
N LEU A 58 5.97 3.75 -16.79
CA LEU A 58 6.67 4.66 -17.71
C LEU A 58 8.14 4.81 -17.36
N GLN A 59 8.47 4.96 -16.07
CA GLN A 59 9.85 5.05 -15.60
C GLN A 59 10.63 3.76 -15.86
N LEU A 60 10.00 2.60 -15.63
CA LEU A 60 10.61 1.32 -15.91
C LEU A 60 10.86 1.13 -17.41
N LEU A 61 9.87 1.45 -18.25
CA LEU A 61 10.00 1.41 -19.71
C LEU A 61 11.17 2.28 -20.19
N ALA A 62 11.32 3.49 -19.64
CA ALA A 62 12.41 4.39 -19.96
C ALA A 62 13.78 3.78 -19.64
N ARG A 63 13.93 3.05 -18.52
CA ARG A 63 15.15 2.30 -18.18
C ARG A 63 15.47 1.20 -19.20
N PHE A 64 14.48 0.68 -19.89
CA PHE A 64 14.61 -0.29 -20.98
C PHE A 64 14.60 0.33 -22.37
N GLY A 65 14.84 1.64 -22.48
CA GLY A 65 14.98 2.35 -23.76
C GLY A 65 13.67 2.75 -24.44
N ILE A 66 12.52 2.52 -23.81
CA ILE A 66 11.21 2.86 -24.37
C ILE A 66 10.74 4.21 -23.79
N GLN A 67 10.60 5.20 -24.65
CA GLN A 67 10.11 6.53 -24.29
C GLN A 67 8.64 6.66 -24.71
N VAL A 68 7.72 6.56 -23.75
CA VAL A 68 6.28 6.77 -23.98
C VAL A 68 5.95 8.22 -23.66
N HIS A 69 5.26 8.90 -24.57
CA HIS A 69 4.73 10.24 -24.32
C HIS A 69 3.26 10.15 -23.92
N HIS A 70 2.81 11.05 -23.06
CA HIS A 70 1.39 11.13 -22.72
C HIS A 70 0.89 12.57 -22.63
N ASP A 71 -0.35 12.77 -23.03
CA ASP A 71 -1.08 14.02 -22.91
C ASP A 71 -2.08 13.91 -21.76
N ASN A 72 -1.83 14.62 -20.66
CA ASN A 72 -2.71 14.69 -19.48
C ASN A 72 -3.27 13.35 -18.97
N TRP A 73 -2.50 12.26 -19.10
CA TRP A 73 -2.90 10.90 -18.74
C TRP A 73 -4.11 10.34 -19.52
N GLN A 74 -4.52 11.02 -20.59
CA GLN A 74 -5.65 10.64 -21.44
C GLN A 74 -5.23 9.92 -22.71
N ARG A 75 -4.07 10.26 -23.25
CA ARG A 75 -3.52 9.66 -24.44
C ARG A 75 -2.06 9.32 -24.27
N PHE A 76 -1.70 8.08 -24.60
CA PHE A 76 -0.33 7.60 -24.57
C PHE A 76 0.13 7.26 -25.97
N THR A 77 1.36 7.65 -26.29
CA THR A 77 2.00 7.44 -27.59
C THR A 77 3.27 6.66 -27.43
N ILE A 78 3.32 5.48 -28.04
CA ILE A 78 4.52 4.66 -28.16
C ILE A 78 5.13 4.97 -29.53
N PRO A 79 6.36 5.53 -29.59
CA PRO A 79 6.98 5.94 -30.84
C PRO A 79 7.22 4.77 -31.81
N ALA A 80 7.19 5.07 -33.09
CA ALA A 80 7.67 4.13 -34.12
C ALA A 80 9.15 3.80 -33.90
N GLY A 81 9.53 2.57 -34.19
CA GLY A 81 10.92 2.11 -34.01
C GLY A 81 11.28 1.80 -32.55
N SER A 82 10.29 1.72 -31.66
CA SER A 82 10.50 1.33 -30.25
C SER A 82 11.15 -0.06 -30.18
N GLN A 83 12.25 -0.15 -29.43
CA GLN A 83 12.97 -1.41 -29.20
C GLN A 83 13.46 -1.45 -27.77
N TYR A 84 13.15 -2.56 -27.07
CA TYR A 84 13.67 -2.79 -25.75
C TYR A 84 15.19 -2.96 -25.76
N GLN A 85 15.85 -2.23 -24.86
CA GLN A 85 17.28 -2.30 -24.65
C GLN A 85 17.54 -2.73 -23.20
N SER A 86 18.38 -3.74 -23.03
CA SER A 86 18.76 -4.18 -21.69
C SER A 86 19.57 -3.09 -20.99
N PRO A 87 19.22 -2.70 -19.75
CA PRO A 87 20.04 -1.79 -18.94
C PRO A 87 21.28 -2.49 -18.35
N GLY A 88 21.54 -3.75 -18.71
CA GLY A 88 22.58 -4.59 -18.12
C GLY A 88 22.15 -5.20 -16.79
N SER A 89 22.15 -4.42 -15.74
CA SER A 89 21.64 -4.81 -14.42
C SER A 89 20.59 -3.81 -13.92
N ILE A 90 19.61 -4.30 -13.21
CA ILE A 90 18.57 -3.49 -12.59
C ILE A 90 18.33 -3.99 -11.16
N TYR A 91 18.19 -3.05 -10.22
CA TYR A 91 17.75 -3.35 -8.89
C TYR A 91 16.22 -3.37 -8.85
N VAL A 92 15.65 -4.48 -8.38
CA VAL A 92 14.21 -4.59 -8.16
C VAL A 92 13.93 -4.13 -6.73
N GLU A 93 13.22 -3.02 -6.61
CA GLU A 93 12.85 -2.46 -5.31
C GLU A 93 11.88 -3.39 -4.56
N ALA A 94 11.97 -3.38 -3.22
CA ALA A 94 10.93 -3.94 -2.38
C ALA A 94 9.65 -3.09 -2.47
N ASP A 95 8.50 -3.69 -2.16
CA ASP A 95 7.19 -3.02 -2.25
C ASP A 95 7.05 -1.90 -1.20
N ALA A 96 6.93 -0.65 -1.66
CA ALA A 96 6.77 0.52 -0.80
C ALA A 96 5.45 0.50 -0.03
N SER A 97 4.38 -0.09 -0.60
CA SER A 97 3.12 -0.27 0.13
C SER A 97 3.31 -1.21 1.31
N SER A 98 4.04 -2.32 1.12
CA SER A 98 4.37 -3.25 2.21
C SER A 98 5.28 -2.62 3.26
N ALA A 99 6.20 -1.74 2.86
CA ALA A 99 7.04 -0.98 3.79
C ALA A 99 6.21 -0.12 4.75
N SER A 100 5.04 0.37 4.33
CA SER A 100 4.18 1.22 5.16
C SER A 100 3.79 0.58 6.49
N TYR A 101 3.58 -0.73 6.52
CA TYR A 101 3.23 -1.44 7.76
C TYR A 101 4.36 -1.41 8.78
N PHE A 102 5.60 -1.55 8.34
CA PHE A 102 6.78 -1.51 9.19
C PHE A 102 7.18 -0.08 9.57
N ILE A 103 6.93 0.90 8.69
CA ILE A 103 7.05 2.32 9.03
C ILE A 103 6.06 2.68 10.16
N ALA A 104 4.81 2.25 10.02
CA ALA A 104 3.80 2.45 11.05
C ALA A 104 4.15 1.71 12.35
N LEU A 105 4.66 0.47 12.26
CA LEU A 105 5.13 -0.29 13.41
C LEU A 105 6.22 0.48 14.17
N GLY A 106 7.21 1.04 13.47
CA GLY A 106 8.24 1.88 14.06
C GLY A 106 7.69 3.14 14.74
N ALA A 107 6.67 3.77 14.14
CA ALA A 107 6.03 4.96 14.70
C ALA A 107 5.17 4.65 15.95
N ILE A 108 4.58 3.46 16.04
CA ILE A 108 3.63 3.07 17.09
C ILE A 108 4.33 2.31 18.22
N ALA A 109 5.14 1.30 17.90
CA ALA A 109 5.62 0.31 18.85
C ALA A 109 7.04 0.56 19.34
N SER A 110 7.89 1.28 18.59
CA SER A 110 9.25 1.57 19.03
C SER A 110 9.25 2.57 20.21
N SER A 111 10.36 2.67 20.92
CA SER A 111 10.57 3.73 21.90
C SER A 111 11.34 4.91 21.27
N ALA A 112 11.44 6.03 22.01
CA ALA A 112 12.24 7.17 21.56
C ALA A 112 13.76 6.90 21.68
N GLU A 113 14.17 5.74 22.22
CA GLU A 113 15.57 5.34 22.34
C GLU A 113 16.10 4.88 20.99
N ALA A 114 17.29 5.32 20.62
CA ALA A 114 17.89 5.04 19.32
C ALA A 114 18.10 3.52 19.03
N SER A 115 18.18 2.71 20.08
CA SER A 115 18.31 1.25 19.98
C SER A 115 17.05 0.52 19.51
N ASN A 116 15.91 1.21 19.44
CA ASN A 116 14.61 0.63 19.14
C ASN A 116 14.05 1.12 17.79
N SER A 117 14.91 1.34 16.81
CA SER A 117 14.50 1.66 15.44
C SER A 117 14.16 0.41 14.64
N ILE A 118 13.29 0.55 13.66
CA ILE A 118 13.03 -0.47 12.64
C ILE A 118 13.78 -0.07 11.37
N LYS A 119 14.65 -0.95 10.89
CA LYS A 119 15.35 -0.77 9.63
C LYS A 119 14.70 -1.60 8.53
N ILE A 120 14.28 -0.92 7.47
CA ILE A 120 13.66 -1.50 6.28
C ILE A 120 14.70 -1.46 5.17
N GLN A 121 14.92 -2.58 4.50
CA GLN A 121 15.85 -2.69 3.39
C GLN A 121 15.12 -3.01 2.09
N GLY A 122 15.70 -2.61 0.96
CA GLY A 122 15.15 -2.91 -0.35
C GLY A 122 14.27 -1.80 -0.95
N VAL A 123 13.91 -0.81 -0.16
CA VAL A 123 13.20 0.40 -0.61
C VAL A 123 13.76 1.60 0.16
N GLY A 124 13.92 2.72 -0.49
CA GLY A 124 14.50 3.93 0.10
C GLY A 124 13.79 5.20 -0.36
N LEU A 125 14.31 6.35 0.07
CA LEU A 125 13.72 7.66 -0.21
C LEU A 125 13.75 8.03 -1.71
N ASP A 126 14.56 7.36 -2.51
CA ASP A 126 14.71 7.52 -3.95
C ASP A 126 13.82 6.55 -4.77
N SER A 127 12.95 5.81 -4.12
CA SER A 127 12.05 4.86 -4.78
C SER A 127 11.19 5.54 -5.86
N ILE A 128 11.03 4.84 -6.98
CA ILE A 128 10.12 5.27 -8.06
C ILE A 128 8.65 4.97 -7.77
N GLN A 129 8.37 4.24 -6.69
CA GLN A 129 7.02 3.88 -6.28
C GLN A 129 6.34 5.06 -5.57
N GLY A 130 5.12 5.43 -6.00
CA GLY A 130 4.38 6.53 -5.39
C GLY A 130 4.17 6.36 -3.88
N ASP A 131 3.93 5.13 -3.44
CA ASP A 131 3.66 4.80 -2.04
C ASP A 131 4.84 5.07 -1.08
N ILE A 132 6.05 5.32 -1.59
CA ILE A 132 7.17 5.78 -0.73
C ILE A 132 6.86 7.11 -0.04
N ARG A 133 5.99 7.94 -0.63
CA ARG A 133 5.54 9.20 -0.02
C ARG A 133 4.71 9.01 1.24
N PHE A 134 4.37 7.77 1.59
CA PHE A 134 3.87 7.42 2.92
C PHE A 134 4.82 7.89 4.03
N VAL A 135 6.13 7.96 3.78
CA VAL A 135 7.12 8.50 4.73
C VAL A 135 6.76 9.93 5.13
N GLU A 136 6.37 10.79 4.17
CA GLU A 136 5.97 12.16 4.44
C GLU A 136 4.75 12.22 5.36
N ALA A 137 3.75 11.38 5.11
CA ALA A 137 2.53 11.29 5.93
C ALA A 137 2.83 10.77 7.35
N ALA A 138 3.66 9.74 7.48
CA ALA A 138 4.07 9.19 8.78
C ALA A 138 4.87 10.23 9.59
N GLN A 139 5.75 11.01 8.94
CA GLN A 139 6.47 12.11 9.57
C GLN A 139 5.52 13.24 10.01
N ALA A 140 4.52 13.57 9.20
CA ALA A 140 3.48 14.56 9.58
C ALA A 140 2.69 14.10 10.81
N MET A 141 2.45 12.79 10.96
CA MET A 141 1.84 12.20 12.16
C MET A 141 2.82 12.14 13.35
N GLY A 142 4.10 12.36 13.15
CA GLY A 142 5.10 12.46 14.20
C GLY A 142 6.13 11.35 14.24
N ALA A 143 6.18 10.45 13.28
CA ALA A 143 7.24 9.46 13.15
C ALA A 143 8.59 10.13 12.86
N LYS A 144 9.69 9.55 13.33
CA LYS A 144 11.03 9.89 12.89
C LYS A 144 11.46 8.89 11.84
N VAL A 145 11.66 9.36 10.62
CA VAL A 145 12.10 8.52 9.52
C VAL A 145 13.34 9.13 8.90
N THR A 146 14.38 8.33 8.77
CA THR A 146 15.58 8.61 7.99
C THR A 146 15.75 7.54 6.94
N GLY A 147 16.52 7.80 5.91
CA GLY A 147 16.72 6.83 4.85
C GLY A 147 17.73 7.31 3.83
N GLY A 148 18.03 6.44 2.90
CA GLY A 148 18.88 6.66 1.75
C GLY A 148 18.46 5.76 0.60
N PRO A 149 19.33 5.54 -0.37
CA PRO A 149 19.07 4.58 -1.42
C PRO A 149 18.82 3.19 -0.82
N ASN A 150 17.68 2.59 -1.17
CA ASN A 150 17.32 1.22 -0.82
C ASN A 150 17.18 0.90 0.69
N TRP A 151 17.06 1.90 1.57
CA TRP A 151 16.82 1.66 2.99
C TRP A 151 16.08 2.82 3.66
N LEU A 152 15.33 2.47 4.72
CA LEU A 152 14.68 3.41 5.64
C LEU A 152 14.97 2.94 7.07
N GLU A 153 14.97 3.90 8.00
CA GLU A 153 15.03 3.64 9.44
C GLU A 153 13.98 4.48 10.15
N VAL A 154 13.16 3.83 10.97
CA VAL A 154 11.98 4.42 11.57
C VAL A 154 11.99 4.27 13.08
N GLN A 155 11.68 5.36 13.77
CA GLN A 155 11.52 5.43 15.21
C GLN A 155 10.23 6.17 15.58
N ARG A 156 9.75 5.93 16.80
CA ARG A 156 8.75 6.77 17.42
C ARG A 156 9.32 8.18 17.61
N GLY A 157 8.57 9.17 17.16
CA GLY A 157 8.84 10.57 17.42
C GLY A 157 7.87 11.14 18.46
N ALA A 158 6.93 11.99 18.00
CA ALA A 158 5.86 12.49 18.84
C ALA A 158 4.91 11.37 19.27
N TRP A 159 4.47 11.38 20.51
CA TRP A 159 3.51 10.43 21.03
C TRP A 159 2.53 11.12 22.01
N PRO A 160 1.21 10.92 21.92
CA PRO A 160 0.53 10.21 20.82
C PRO A 160 0.81 10.82 19.44
N LEU A 161 0.49 10.08 18.37
CA LEU A 161 0.62 10.60 17.01
C LEU A 161 -0.30 11.81 16.81
N LYS A 162 0.00 12.63 15.82
CA LYS A 162 -0.82 13.79 15.44
C LYS A 162 -1.84 13.37 14.38
N ALA A 163 -3.08 13.84 14.52
CA ALA A 163 -4.05 13.73 13.45
C ALA A 163 -3.64 14.58 12.24
N ILE A 164 -3.96 14.09 11.05
CA ILE A 164 -3.69 14.77 9.78
C ILE A 164 -4.94 14.84 8.92
N ASP A 165 -4.98 15.80 8.01
CA ASP A 165 -5.91 15.89 6.90
C ASP A 165 -5.10 15.82 5.61
N LEU A 166 -5.23 14.74 4.84
CA LEU A 166 -4.34 14.43 3.72
C LEU A 166 -5.11 13.99 2.48
N ASP A 167 -4.71 14.52 1.33
CA ASP A 167 -5.03 13.97 0.02
C ASP A 167 -4.14 12.75 -0.24
N CYS A 168 -4.76 11.57 -0.34
CA CYS A 168 -4.07 10.30 -0.45
C CYS A 168 -4.05 9.73 -1.88
N ASN A 169 -4.41 10.51 -2.90
CA ASN A 169 -4.45 10.02 -4.28
C ASN A 169 -3.11 9.46 -4.76
N HIS A 170 -2.00 10.00 -4.27
CA HIS A 170 -0.64 9.60 -4.64
C HIS A 170 -0.09 8.39 -3.87
N ILE A 171 -0.77 7.97 -2.78
CA ILE A 171 -0.40 6.81 -1.94
C ILE A 171 -1.61 5.90 -1.69
N PRO A 172 -2.35 5.49 -2.72
CA PRO A 172 -3.69 4.92 -2.53
C PRO A 172 -3.70 3.63 -1.71
N ASP A 173 -2.70 2.78 -1.85
CA ASP A 173 -2.64 1.52 -1.11
C ASP A 173 -2.02 1.71 0.29
N ALA A 174 -0.95 2.51 0.41
CA ALA A 174 -0.32 2.78 1.70
C ALA A 174 -1.21 3.62 2.64
N ALA A 175 -2.13 4.42 2.11
CA ALA A 175 -3.04 5.22 2.92
C ALA A 175 -3.93 4.39 3.86
N MET A 176 -4.18 3.11 3.57
CA MET A 176 -4.89 2.21 4.49
C MET A 176 -4.14 2.05 5.82
N THR A 177 -2.81 2.05 5.77
CA THR A 177 -1.98 2.02 6.98
C THR A 177 -2.16 3.29 7.83
N LEU A 178 -2.31 4.47 7.20
CA LEU A 178 -2.61 5.73 7.92
C LEU A 178 -3.94 5.66 8.66
N ALA A 179 -4.95 4.99 8.10
CA ALA A 179 -6.24 4.83 8.74
C ALA A 179 -6.13 4.06 10.07
N VAL A 180 -5.25 3.05 10.16
CA VAL A 180 -5.00 2.34 11.42
C VAL A 180 -4.09 3.16 12.33
N MET A 181 -3.10 3.88 11.81
CA MET A 181 -2.27 4.82 12.61
C MET A 181 -3.13 5.89 13.29
N ALA A 182 -4.24 6.30 12.69
CA ALA A 182 -5.18 7.27 13.26
C ALA A 182 -5.76 6.83 14.62
N LEU A 183 -5.81 5.52 14.91
CA LEU A 183 -6.20 5.01 16.22
C LEU A 183 -5.28 5.45 17.36
N TYR A 184 -4.05 5.83 17.04
CA TYR A 184 -3.00 6.24 17.96
C TYR A 184 -2.75 7.74 17.94
N ALA A 185 -3.59 8.51 17.24
CA ALA A 185 -3.43 9.95 17.08
C ALA A 185 -4.30 10.74 18.08
N THR A 186 -3.96 12.02 18.23
CA THR A 186 -4.80 12.98 18.96
C THR A 186 -5.69 13.70 17.94
N GLY A 187 -7.02 13.56 18.07
CA GLY A 187 -8.00 14.21 17.19
C GLY A 187 -8.38 13.36 15.98
N THR A 188 -9.13 13.96 15.07
CA THR A 188 -9.69 13.28 13.91
C THR A 188 -8.74 13.35 12.71
N THR A 189 -8.35 12.20 12.19
CA THR A 189 -7.61 12.09 10.93
C THR A 189 -8.58 11.98 9.77
N THR A 190 -8.35 12.76 8.71
CA THR A 190 -9.13 12.73 7.47
C THR A 190 -8.24 12.31 6.31
N LEU A 191 -8.62 11.24 5.63
CA LEU A 191 -7.97 10.77 4.40
C LEU A 191 -8.93 11.02 3.24
N ARG A 192 -8.51 11.82 2.26
CA ARG A 192 -9.33 12.28 1.13
C ARG A 192 -8.81 11.75 -0.19
N ASN A 193 -9.67 11.83 -1.21
CA ASN A 193 -9.35 11.48 -2.58
C ASN A 193 -8.96 10.00 -2.72
N ILE A 194 -9.71 9.14 -2.03
CA ILE A 194 -9.53 7.68 -1.99
C ILE A 194 -10.68 6.92 -2.68
N ALA A 195 -11.34 7.53 -3.66
CA ALA A 195 -12.43 6.88 -4.41
C ALA A 195 -12.01 5.54 -5.02
N SER A 196 -10.73 5.40 -5.41
CA SER A 196 -10.18 4.16 -5.93
C SER A 196 -10.29 2.97 -4.97
N TRP A 197 -10.43 3.20 -3.67
CA TRP A 197 -10.63 2.14 -2.66
C TRP A 197 -11.95 1.38 -2.86
N ARG A 198 -12.95 2.00 -3.49
CA ARG A 198 -14.26 1.37 -3.73
C ARG A 198 -14.22 0.22 -4.74
N VAL A 199 -13.17 0.16 -5.56
CA VAL A 199 -13.06 -0.75 -6.71
C VAL A 199 -11.80 -1.64 -6.65
N LYS A 200 -11.26 -1.86 -5.47
CA LYS A 200 -10.11 -2.74 -5.23
C LYS A 200 -10.57 -4.18 -4.94
N GLU A 201 -9.82 -4.94 -4.16
CA GLU A 201 -10.17 -6.31 -3.74
C GLU A 201 -11.52 -6.38 -3.04
N THR A 202 -11.84 -5.34 -2.30
CA THR A 202 -13.13 -5.09 -1.66
C THR A 202 -13.44 -3.60 -1.75
N ASP A 203 -14.61 -3.16 -1.29
CA ASP A 203 -14.84 -1.77 -0.95
C ASP A 203 -14.04 -1.44 0.33
N ARG A 204 -12.81 -0.94 0.13
CA ARG A 204 -11.88 -0.68 1.23
C ARG A 204 -12.32 0.45 2.14
N ILE A 205 -13.11 1.42 1.67
CA ILE A 205 -13.65 2.48 2.55
C ILE A 205 -14.60 1.84 3.56
N GLU A 206 -15.54 1.05 3.08
CA GLU A 206 -16.50 0.34 3.94
C GLU A 206 -15.81 -0.66 4.87
N ALA A 207 -14.89 -1.48 4.34
CA ALA A 207 -14.16 -2.47 5.13
C ALA A 207 -13.36 -1.81 6.26
N MET A 208 -12.55 -0.78 5.95
CA MET A 208 -11.76 -0.07 6.95
C MET A 208 -12.65 0.60 8.00
N ALA A 209 -13.75 1.24 7.59
CA ALA A 209 -14.68 1.89 8.52
C ALA A 209 -15.32 0.88 9.49
N ASN A 210 -15.76 -0.25 8.98
CA ASN A 210 -16.38 -1.30 9.79
C ASN A 210 -15.40 -1.88 10.83
N GLU A 211 -14.18 -2.19 10.39
CA GLU A 211 -13.19 -2.80 11.27
C GLU A 211 -12.63 -1.81 12.31
N LEU A 212 -12.44 -0.54 11.95
CA LEU A 212 -12.03 0.50 12.89
C LEU A 212 -13.08 0.74 13.98
N ARG A 213 -14.37 0.71 13.63
CA ARG A 213 -15.48 0.84 14.60
C ARG A 213 -15.48 -0.30 15.61
N LYS A 214 -15.12 -1.53 15.22
CA LYS A 214 -15.00 -2.66 16.14
C LYS A 214 -13.97 -2.41 17.25
N LEU A 215 -12.89 -1.69 16.93
CA LEU A 215 -11.84 -1.33 17.89
C LEU A 215 -12.20 -0.14 18.80
N GLY A 216 -13.36 0.47 18.61
CA GLY A 216 -13.86 1.58 19.42
C GLY A 216 -13.67 2.97 18.81
N ALA A 217 -13.20 3.07 17.58
CA ALA A 217 -13.10 4.35 16.88
C ALA A 217 -14.47 4.86 16.42
N THR A 218 -14.59 6.18 16.32
CA THR A 218 -15.70 6.83 15.61
C THR A 218 -15.27 7.11 14.19
N VAL A 219 -16.04 6.60 13.22
CA VAL A 219 -15.67 6.70 11.81
C VAL A 219 -16.82 7.27 10.99
N GLN A 220 -16.51 8.30 10.20
CA GLN A 220 -17.38 8.82 9.15
C GLN A 220 -16.74 8.51 7.80
N GLU A 221 -17.56 8.13 6.85
CA GLU A 221 -17.11 7.76 5.51
C GLU A 221 -18.00 8.40 4.44
N GLY A 222 -17.43 8.64 3.27
CA GLY A 222 -18.12 9.17 2.11
C GLY A 222 -17.68 8.47 0.84
N ALA A 223 -18.01 9.04 -0.32
CA ALA A 223 -17.71 8.42 -1.60
C ALA A 223 -16.18 8.25 -1.83
N ASP A 224 -15.38 9.19 -1.33
CA ASP A 224 -13.95 9.32 -1.60
C ASP A 224 -13.12 9.72 -0.38
N TYR A 225 -13.67 9.60 0.83
CA TYR A 225 -12.97 9.95 2.07
C TYR A 225 -13.36 9.04 3.24
N ILE A 226 -12.49 9.04 4.25
CA ILE A 226 -12.72 8.46 5.56
C ILE A 226 -12.18 9.39 6.65
N GLN A 227 -12.95 9.61 7.70
CA GLN A 227 -12.57 10.36 8.89
C GLN A 227 -12.57 9.44 10.09
N ILE A 228 -11.46 9.42 10.83
CA ILE A 228 -11.26 8.50 11.93
C ILE A 228 -10.93 9.30 13.18
N THR A 229 -11.80 9.21 14.18
CA THR A 229 -11.55 9.71 15.54
C THR A 229 -11.21 8.51 16.41
N PRO A 230 -10.02 8.49 17.05
CA PRO A 230 -9.59 7.37 17.87
C PRO A 230 -10.51 7.15 19.07
N PRO A 231 -10.44 5.99 19.76
CA PRO A 231 -11.10 5.79 21.04
C PRO A 231 -10.72 6.90 22.03
N ALA A 232 -11.71 7.47 22.74
CA ALA A 232 -11.53 8.65 23.58
C ALA A 232 -10.54 8.46 24.75
N SER A 233 -10.37 7.22 25.21
CA SER A 233 -9.38 6.83 26.22
C SER A 233 -9.06 5.34 26.07
N THR A 234 -8.09 4.86 26.85
CA THR A 234 -7.73 3.42 26.89
C THR A 234 -8.95 2.52 27.18
N GLU A 235 -9.88 2.95 28.01
CA GLU A 235 -11.07 2.19 28.39
C GLU A 235 -12.09 2.06 27.25
N HIS A 236 -12.01 2.91 26.23
CA HIS A 236 -12.92 2.88 25.09
C HIS A 236 -12.43 1.97 23.95
N TRP A 237 -11.19 1.47 24.05
CA TRP A 237 -10.73 0.43 23.15
C TRP A 237 -11.52 -0.86 23.35
N LYS A 238 -11.67 -1.63 22.29
CA LYS A 238 -12.41 -2.89 22.31
C LYS A 238 -11.58 -4.00 21.71
N ALA A 239 -11.68 -5.20 22.28
CA ALA A 239 -11.20 -6.40 21.62
C ALA A 239 -12.00 -6.64 20.34
N ALA A 240 -11.35 -7.06 19.28
CA ALA A 240 -12.02 -7.22 18.00
C ALA A 240 -11.50 -8.43 17.22
N SER A 241 -12.41 -9.06 16.48
CA SER A 241 -12.10 -9.99 15.41
C SER A 241 -12.25 -9.23 14.08
N ILE A 242 -11.13 -9.09 13.37
CA ILE A 242 -11.02 -8.32 12.14
C ILE A 242 -11.35 -9.23 10.97
N HIS A 243 -12.44 -8.94 10.29
CA HIS A 243 -12.76 -9.58 9.03
C HIS A 243 -11.90 -9.00 7.92
N THR A 244 -11.22 -9.83 7.15
CA THR A 244 -10.23 -9.36 6.17
C THR A 244 -10.80 -9.10 4.79
N TYR A 245 -12.03 -9.52 4.51
CA TYR A 245 -12.68 -9.35 3.20
C TYR A 245 -11.87 -9.95 2.04
N ASP A 246 -11.06 -10.98 2.32
CA ASP A 246 -10.07 -11.54 1.38
C ASP A 246 -9.10 -10.47 0.83
N ASP A 247 -8.91 -9.39 1.57
CA ASP A 247 -7.98 -8.31 1.23
C ASP A 247 -6.75 -8.37 2.15
N HIS A 248 -5.61 -8.69 1.56
CA HIS A 248 -4.32 -8.78 2.22
C HIS A 248 -3.92 -7.49 2.95
N ARG A 249 -4.31 -6.31 2.43
CA ARG A 249 -3.98 -5.03 3.07
C ARG A 249 -4.80 -4.79 4.33
N VAL A 250 -6.06 -5.21 4.37
CA VAL A 250 -6.86 -5.17 5.60
C VAL A 250 -6.18 -6.01 6.68
N ALA A 251 -5.78 -7.24 6.37
CA ALA A 251 -5.09 -8.12 7.31
C ALA A 251 -3.81 -7.48 7.87
N MET A 252 -2.96 -6.95 6.96
CA MET A 252 -1.67 -6.36 7.33
C MET A 252 -1.82 -5.05 8.10
N CYS A 253 -2.72 -4.15 7.69
CA CYS A 253 -2.95 -2.90 8.40
C CYS A 253 -3.43 -3.13 9.83
N PHE A 254 -4.42 -3.98 10.01
CA PHE A 254 -5.02 -4.20 11.34
C PHE A 254 -4.13 -5.01 12.30
N SER A 255 -3.07 -5.66 11.84
CA SER A 255 -2.06 -6.23 12.73
C SER A 255 -1.44 -5.18 13.66
N LEU A 256 -1.36 -3.91 13.21
CA LEU A 256 -0.88 -2.79 14.01
C LEU A 256 -1.78 -2.48 15.23
N ALA A 257 -3.06 -2.85 15.18
CA ALA A 257 -3.98 -2.64 16.29
C ALA A 257 -3.66 -3.50 17.53
N THR A 258 -2.78 -4.50 17.40
CA THR A 258 -2.31 -5.31 18.54
C THR A 258 -1.50 -4.50 19.55
N PHE A 259 -0.94 -3.36 19.16
CA PHE A 259 -0.22 -2.45 20.05
C PHE A 259 -1.16 -1.48 20.80
N ASN A 260 -2.45 -1.77 20.87
CA ASN A 260 -3.41 -0.94 21.56
C ASN A 260 -3.05 -0.75 23.05
N PRO A 261 -3.28 0.46 23.59
CA PRO A 261 -2.88 0.78 24.96
C PRO A 261 -3.69 0.01 26.02
N ALA A 262 -4.86 -0.52 25.66
CA ALA A 262 -5.68 -1.33 26.52
C ALA A 262 -5.21 -2.81 26.62
N GLN A 263 -4.22 -3.19 25.82
CA GLN A 263 -3.68 -4.56 25.74
C GLN A 263 -4.75 -5.61 25.44
N LEU A 264 -5.76 -5.23 24.67
CA LEU A 264 -6.85 -6.10 24.27
C LEU A 264 -6.45 -6.96 23.07
N PRO A 265 -6.93 -8.20 22.99
CA PRO A 265 -6.63 -9.08 21.86
C PRO A 265 -7.26 -8.56 20.57
N VAL A 266 -6.50 -8.65 19.49
CA VAL A 266 -6.96 -8.40 18.13
C VAL A 266 -6.74 -9.68 17.32
N ARG A 267 -7.83 -10.23 16.81
CA ARG A 267 -7.82 -11.44 15.99
C ARG A 267 -7.91 -11.04 14.52
N ILE A 268 -7.05 -11.59 13.69
CA ILE A 268 -7.14 -11.47 12.23
C ILE A 268 -7.81 -12.74 11.71
N GLU A 269 -8.99 -12.61 11.10
CA GLU A 269 -9.65 -13.71 10.40
C GLU A 269 -8.93 -13.94 9.07
N ASP A 270 -8.87 -15.16 8.58
CA ASP A 270 -8.21 -15.50 7.31
C ASP A 270 -6.87 -14.78 7.02
N PRO A 271 -5.82 -14.99 7.85
CA PRO A 271 -4.53 -14.35 7.66
C PRO A 271 -3.81 -14.80 6.37
N LYS A 272 -4.27 -15.88 5.73
CA LYS A 272 -3.66 -16.41 4.49
C LYS A 272 -3.81 -15.48 3.30
N CYS A 273 -4.77 -14.56 3.32
CA CYS A 273 -4.95 -13.58 2.25
C CYS A 273 -3.70 -12.72 2.00
N VAL A 274 -2.79 -12.60 2.99
CA VAL A 274 -1.51 -11.88 2.83
C VAL A 274 -0.58 -12.54 1.81
N ALA A 275 -0.78 -13.83 1.49
CA ALA A 275 0.03 -14.55 0.52
C ALA A 275 -0.01 -13.94 -0.89
N LYS A 276 -0.98 -13.08 -1.18
CA LYS A 276 -1.06 -12.36 -2.44
C LYS A 276 0.15 -11.46 -2.71
N THR A 277 0.67 -10.80 -1.68
CA THR A 277 1.76 -9.82 -1.83
C THR A 277 2.92 -10.02 -0.86
N PHE A 278 2.66 -10.60 0.32
CA PHE A 278 3.67 -10.81 1.34
C PHE A 278 3.39 -12.11 2.11
N PRO A 279 3.73 -13.28 1.55
CA PRO A 279 3.41 -14.57 2.15
C PRO A 279 3.86 -14.74 3.61
N ASP A 280 5.05 -14.22 3.94
CA ASP A 280 5.70 -14.37 5.25
C ASP A 280 5.46 -13.14 6.14
N TYR A 281 4.41 -12.36 5.87
CA TYR A 281 4.17 -11.08 6.57
C TYR A 281 4.11 -11.22 8.09
N PHE A 282 3.33 -12.16 8.60
CA PHE A 282 3.15 -12.30 10.04
C PHE A 282 4.42 -12.78 10.74
N GLU A 283 5.22 -13.61 10.09
CA GLU A 283 6.53 -14.04 10.59
C GLU A 283 7.49 -12.84 10.67
N ALA A 284 7.58 -12.04 9.60
CA ALA A 284 8.40 -10.84 9.57
C ALA A 284 7.94 -9.80 10.61
N PHE A 285 6.62 -9.60 10.74
CA PHE A 285 6.04 -8.66 11.68
C PHE A 285 6.33 -9.05 13.13
N LEU A 286 6.09 -10.29 13.52
CA LEU A 286 6.34 -10.81 14.86
C LEU A 286 7.84 -10.90 15.17
N GLY A 287 8.67 -11.27 14.19
CA GLY A 287 10.12 -11.31 14.34
C GLY A 287 10.75 -9.93 14.53
N THR A 288 10.10 -8.87 14.04
CA THR A 288 10.54 -7.48 14.21
C THR A 288 10.09 -6.89 15.55
N ALA A 289 8.94 -7.31 16.06
CA ALA A 289 8.42 -6.89 17.34
C ALA A 289 9.16 -7.60 18.49
N VAL A 290 10.25 -7.03 18.98
CA VAL A 290 10.88 -7.49 20.23
C VAL A 290 9.96 -7.12 21.37
N LEU A 291 9.22 -8.11 21.88
CA LEU A 291 8.31 -7.93 23.00
C LEU A 291 9.07 -8.04 24.31
N PRO A 292 8.85 -7.11 25.28
CA PRO A 292 9.28 -7.34 26.64
C PRO A 292 8.72 -8.66 27.15
N ALA A 293 9.52 -9.46 27.82
CA ALA A 293 9.19 -10.84 28.26
C ALA A 293 7.89 -10.99 29.09
N GLN A 294 7.21 -9.90 29.40
CA GLN A 294 5.95 -9.86 30.17
C GLN A 294 4.72 -9.38 29.39
N ARG A 295 4.85 -9.08 28.10
CA ARG A 295 3.74 -8.55 27.27
C ARG A 295 3.75 -9.18 25.91
N ILE A 296 3.08 -10.30 25.78
CA ILE A 296 2.81 -10.91 24.47
C ILE A 296 1.55 -10.26 23.91
N PRO A 297 1.59 -9.44 22.85
CA PRO A 297 0.38 -9.08 22.14
C PRO A 297 -0.23 -10.36 21.59
N VAL A 298 -1.45 -10.67 21.98
CA VAL A 298 -2.13 -11.85 21.50
C VAL A 298 -2.68 -11.52 20.12
N ILE A 299 -1.92 -11.88 19.08
CA ILE A 299 -2.43 -11.97 17.71
C ILE A 299 -3.00 -13.36 17.56
N CYS A 300 -4.31 -13.49 17.60
CA CYS A 300 -4.96 -14.74 17.28
C CYS A 300 -4.96 -14.89 15.76
N ILE A 301 -4.16 -15.81 15.24
CA ILE A 301 -4.15 -16.18 13.83
C ILE A 301 -5.13 -17.34 13.68
N ASP A 302 -6.24 -17.13 12.99
CA ASP A 302 -7.19 -18.17 12.66
C ASP A 302 -6.97 -18.68 11.22
N GLY A 303 -7.01 -19.97 11.07
CA GLY A 303 -6.85 -20.63 9.77
C GLY A 303 -7.13 -22.12 9.88
N PRO A 304 -7.37 -22.81 8.75
CA PRO A 304 -7.57 -24.25 8.75
C PRO A 304 -6.41 -25.00 9.41
N THR A 305 -6.68 -26.19 9.89
CA THR A 305 -5.65 -27.09 10.45
C THR A 305 -4.53 -27.28 9.42
N ALA A 306 -3.28 -27.26 9.84
CA ALA A 306 -2.07 -27.30 8.99
C ALA A 306 -1.75 -26.01 8.20
N SER A 307 -2.27 -24.86 8.60
CA SER A 307 -1.95 -23.54 7.99
C SER A 307 -0.68 -22.87 8.55
N GLY A 308 0.16 -23.57 9.31
CA GLY A 308 1.36 -22.99 9.93
C GLY A 308 1.11 -22.12 11.16
N LYS A 309 -0.14 -21.96 11.61
CA LYS A 309 -0.50 -21.10 12.75
C LYS A 309 0.21 -21.44 14.06
N GLY A 310 0.58 -22.71 14.26
CA GLY A 310 1.36 -23.14 15.41
C GLY A 310 2.83 -22.68 15.38
N THR A 311 3.38 -22.46 14.19
CA THR A 311 4.76 -21.96 14.01
C THR A 311 4.84 -20.46 14.31
N VAL A 312 3.76 -19.72 14.09
CA VAL A 312 3.69 -18.28 14.32
C VAL A 312 3.32 -17.94 15.76
N ALA A 313 2.62 -18.85 16.45
CA ALA A 313 2.17 -18.65 17.84
C ALA A 313 3.18 -19.19 18.90
N ALA A 314 4.25 -19.87 18.48
CA ALA A 314 5.34 -20.35 19.32
C ALA A 314 6.50 -19.37 19.37
#